data_b944884b9fab54ba1a83d5564e3b194d
#
_entry.id   b944884b9fab54ba1a83d5564e3b194d
#
_cell.length_a   1.000
_cell.length_b   1.000
_cell.length_c   1.000
_cell.angle_alpha   90.00
_cell.angle_beta   90.00
_cell.angle_gamma   90.00
#
_symmetry.space_group_name_H-M   'P 1'
#
loop_
_entity.id
_entity.type
_entity.pdbx_description
1 polymer ?
#
loop_
_entity_poly.entity_id
_entity_poly.type
_entity_poly.pdbx_seq_one_letter_code
_entity_poly.pdbx_strand_id
1 'polypeptide(L)'
;FKDAYPVFAFLAVWMDEEGLDDFVDRFGEILQAGVFAVAGYGILDANVDSDTPSPVEILMAQTLIAEYETLALRIFGVSKTNLEIMQRMRTLFLEAEIKEKSMRGKASPYRLDRPKDLGSKGANSVTPFMLSLERLGKASLIDDYWEVFLLFGAAIQMIDDWNDLES
;
A
#
# COMPACT_ATOMS: atom_id res chain seq x y z
N PHE A 1 -2.36 4.27 11.53
CA PHE A 1 -1.98 5.62 11.09
C PHE A 1 -0.52 5.97 11.40
N LYS A 2 0.08 5.49 12.51
CA LYS A 2 1.45 5.84 12.88
C LYS A 2 2.50 5.30 11.89
N ASP A 3 2.23 4.18 11.26
CA ASP A 3 3.21 3.44 10.46
C ASP A 3 3.29 3.89 8.99
N ALA A 4 2.27 4.59 8.48
CA ALA A 4 2.30 5.15 7.14
C ALA A 4 3.10 6.48 7.04
N TYR A 5 3.20 7.24 8.11
CA TYR A 5 3.89 8.53 8.14
C TYR A 5 5.37 8.47 7.71
N PRO A 6 6.18 7.48 8.17
CA PRO A 6 7.59 7.42 7.78
C PRO A 6 7.80 7.23 6.27
N VAL A 7 6.92 6.47 5.62
CA VAL A 7 7.03 6.21 4.17
C VAL A 7 6.74 7.49 3.37
N PHE A 8 5.73 8.27 3.78
CA PHE A 8 5.41 9.53 3.10
C PHE A 8 6.45 10.62 3.38
N ALA A 9 6.98 10.69 4.61
CA ALA A 9 8.05 11.61 4.95
C ALA A 9 9.34 11.28 4.18
N PHE A 10 9.70 10.00 4.08
CA PHE A 10 10.84 9.54 3.30
C PHE A 10 10.67 9.86 1.81
N LEU A 11 9.47 9.65 1.27
CA LEU A 11 9.14 9.99 -0.10
C LEU A 11 9.35 11.48 -0.37
N ALA A 12 8.87 12.36 0.51
CA ALA A 12 9.00 13.80 0.36
C ALA A 12 10.48 14.25 0.36
N VAL A 13 11.28 13.75 1.31
CA VAL A 13 12.71 14.04 1.39
C VAL A 13 13.44 13.53 0.15
N TRP A 14 13.15 12.33 -0.27
CA TRP A 14 13.79 11.73 -1.45
C TRP A 14 13.44 12.46 -2.76
N MET A 15 12.21 12.94 -2.88
CA MET A 15 11.77 13.70 -4.05
C MET A 15 12.41 15.10 -4.10
N ASP A 16 12.59 15.75 -2.97
CA ASP A 16 13.27 17.05 -2.87
C ASP A 16 14.76 16.90 -3.25
N GLU A 17 15.46 15.91 -2.70
CA GLU A 17 16.87 15.63 -3.03
C GLU A 17 17.09 15.33 -4.52
N GLU A 18 16.11 14.76 -5.21
CA GLU A 18 16.17 14.47 -6.65
C GLU A 18 15.74 15.68 -7.51
N GLY A 19 15.50 16.85 -6.93
CA GLY A 19 15.18 18.08 -7.64
C GLY A 19 13.73 18.20 -8.12
N LEU A 20 12.82 17.57 -7.42
CA LEU A 20 11.38 17.66 -7.70
C LEU A 20 10.68 18.68 -6.79
N ASP A 21 11.14 19.94 -6.86
CA ASP A 21 10.66 21.05 -6.02
C ASP A 21 9.12 21.19 -6.01
N ASP A 22 8.45 20.88 -7.14
CA ASP A 22 7.00 20.92 -7.25
C ASP A 22 6.27 19.92 -6.32
N PHE A 23 6.96 18.90 -5.81
CA PHE A 23 6.38 17.95 -4.86
C PHE A 23 6.33 18.48 -3.44
N VAL A 24 7.22 19.37 -3.06
CA VAL A 24 7.16 20.03 -1.75
C VAL A 24 5.85 20.80 -1.63
N ASP A 25 5.47 21.51 -2.68
CA ASP A 25 4.19 22.25 -2.75
C ASP A 25 2.97 21.32 -2.72
N ARG A 26 3.13 20.06 -3.20
CA ARG A 26 2.08 19.04 -3.23
C ARG A 26 2.08 18.09 -2.04
N PHE A 27 2.97 18.31 -1.07
CA PHE A 27 3.09 17.40 0.08
C PHE A 27 1.75 17.15 0.81
N GLY A 28 0.93 18.20 0.95
CA GLY A 28 -0.41 18.08 1.50
C GLY A 28 -1.33 17.14 0.71
N GLU A 29 -1.27 17.16 -0.63
CA GLU A 29 -2.04 16.24 -1.49
C GLU A 29 -1.54 14.81 -1.37
N ILE A 30 -0.22 14.60 -1.26
CA ILE A 30 0.40 13.29 -1.05
C ILE A 30 -0.06 12.69 0.28
N LEU A 31 -0.04 13.48 1.35
CA LEU A 31 -0.54 13.05 2.66
C LEU A 31 -2.03 12.71 2.60
N GLN A 32 -2.84 13.53 1.93
CA GLN A 32 -4.26 13.26 1.76
C GLN A 32 -4.51 11.95 1.00
N ALA A 33 -3.78 11.72 -0.09
CA ALA A 33 -3.84 10.46 -0.83
C ALA A 33 -3.51 9.26 0.08
N GLY A 34 -2.45 9.39 0.90
CA GLY A 34 -2.07 8.37 1.87
C GLY A 34 -3.14 8.08 2.91
N VAL A 35 -3.80 9.12 3.45
CA VAL A 35 -4.90 8.96 4.40
C VAL A 35 -6.06 8.19 3.75
N PHE A 36 -6.42 8.51 2.51
CA PHE A 36 -7.48 7.80 1.81
C PHE A 36 -7.11 6.34 1.52
N ALA A 37 -5.85 6.06 1.14
CA ALA A 37 -5.36 4.70 0.95
C ALA A 37 -5.46 3.88 2.25
N VAL A 38 -4.86 4.37 3.33
CA VAL A 38 -4.84 3.67 4.63
C VAL A 38 -6.25 3.45 5.16
N ALA A 39 -7.12 4.47 5.11
CA ALA A 39 -8.50 4.34 5.56
C ALA A 39 -9.29 3.36 4.67
N GLY A 40 -9.18 3.48 3.34
CA GLY A 40 -9.92 2.64 2.41
C GLY A 40 -9.53 1.16 2.49
N TYR A 41 -8.24 0.86 2.44
CA TYR A 41 -7.75 -0.51 2.55
C TYR A 41 -7.95 -1.09 3.95
N GLY A 42 -7.78 -0.30 5.01
CA GLY A 42 -8.03 -0.75 6.39
C GLY A 42 -9.50 -1.09 6.66
N ILE A 43 -10.44 -0.30 6.12
CA ILE A 43 -11.88 -0.64 6.21
C ILE A 43 -12.18 -1.91 5.42
N LEU A 44 -11.57 -2.08 4.25
CA LEU A 44 -11.77 -3.28 3.43
C LEU A 44 -11.23 -4.53 4.13
N ASP A 45 -10.02 -4.47 4.68
CA ASP A 45 -9.39 -5.53 5.47
C ASP A 45 -10.28 -5.93 6.66
N ALA A 46 -10.70 -4.97 7.48
CA ALA A 46 -11.60 -5.22 8.61
C ALA A 46 -12.92 -5.89 8.21
N ASN A 47 -13.47 -5.55 7.03
CA ASN A 47 -14.69 -6.17 6.52
C ASN A 47 -14.45 -7.57 5.96
N VAL A 48 -13.31 -7.81 5.31
CA VAL A 48 -12.91 -9.18 4.89
C VAL A 48 -12.76 -10.06 6.11
N ASP A 49 -12.26 -9.52 7.20
CA ASP A 49 -12.05 -10.21 8.46
C ASP A 49 -13.31 -10.45 9.27
N SER A 50 -14.31 -9.64 9.08
CA SER A 50 -15.58 -9.74 9.80
C SER A 50 -16.40 -10.99 9.41
N ASP A 51 -17.09 -11.57 10.40
CA ASP A 51 -18.12 -12.58 10.16
C ASP A 51 -19.44 -11.93 9.68
N THR A 52 -19.59 -10.63 9.88
CA THR A 52 -20.75 -9.83 9.50
C THR A 52 -20.32 -8.58 8.73
N PRO A 53 -19.83 -8.72 7.49
CA PRO A 53 -19.35 -7.58 6.72
C PRO A 53 -20.45 -6.55 6.46
N SER A 54 -20.09 -5.27 6.57
CA SER A 54 -20.99 -4.15 6.34
C SER A 54 -20.94 -3.68 4.88
N PRO A 55 -22.03 -3.81 4.10
CA PRO A 55 -22.05 -3.30 2.73
C PRO A 55 -21.78 -1.79 2.63
N VAL A 56 -22.19 -1.02 3.65
CA VAL A 56 -21.97 0.43 3.69
C VAL A 56 -20.49 0.74 3.84
N GLU A 57 -19.81 0.04 4.74
CA GLU A 57 -18.36 0.22 4.94
C GLU A 57 -17.56 -0.23 3.72
N ILE A 58 -17.97 -1.30 3.05
CA ILE A 58 -17.34 -1.74 1.78
C ILE A 58 -17.48 -0.65 0.71
N LEU A 59 -18.66 -0.04 0.55
CA LEU A 59 -18.85 1.07 -0.39
C LEU A 59 -18.02 2.30 -0.01
N MET A 60 -17.92 2.59 1.29
CA MET A 60 -17.08 3.69 1.78
C MET A 60 -15.59 3.40 1.48
N ALA A 61 -15.12 2.19 1.73
CA ALA A 61 -13.76 1.76 1.41
C ALA A 61 -13.46 1.92 -0.09
N GLN A 62 -14.35 1.47 -0.95
CA GLN A 62 -14.21 1.62 -2.40
C GLN A 62 -14.14 3.09 -2.83
N THR A 63 -14.95 3.96 -2.22
CA THR A 63 -14.93 5.40 -2.50
C THR A 63 -13.58 6.01 -2.09
N LEU A 64 -13.07 5.70 -0.89
CA LEU A 64 -11.78 6.18 -0.42
C LEU A 64 -10.63 5.71 -1.30
N ILE A 65 -10.65 4.44 -1.73
CA ILE A 65 -9.64 3.88 -2.65
C ILE A 65 -9.70 4.59 -4.02
N ALA A 66 -10.89 4.87 -4.55
CA ALA A 66 -11.04 5.60 -5.81
C ALA A 66 -10.52 7.04 -5.72
N GLU A 67 -10.78 7.74 -4.60
CA GLU A 67 -10.22 9.07 -4.34
C GLU A 67 -8.69 9.04 -4.24
N TYR A 68 -8.14 8.05 -3.51
CA TYR A 68 -6.70 7.82 -3.45
C TYR A 68 -6.10 7.66 -4.86
N GLU A 69 -6.66 6.77 -5.68
CA GLU A 69 -6.15 6.52 -7.03
C GLU A 69 -6.23 7.76 -7.92
N THR A 70 -7.32 8.51 -7.82
CA THR A 70 -7.51 9.77 -8.55
C THR A 70 -6.46 10.81 -8.16
N LEU A 71 -6.21 10.97 -6.86
CA LEU A 71 -5.18 11.87 -6.35
C LEU A 71 -3.79 11.42 -6.76
N ALA A 72 -3.47 10.14 -6.62
CA ALA A 72 -2.18 9.58 -6.99
C ALA A 72 -1.88 9.82 -8.49
N LEU A 73 -2.82 9.55 -9.39
CA LEU A 73 -2.65 9.80 -10.81
C LEU A 73 -2.54 11.30 -11.14
N ARG A 74 -3.20 12.16 -10.39
CA ARG A 74 -3.07 13.62 -10.53
C ARG A 74 -1.68 14.11 -10.11
N ILE A 75 -1.11 13.54 -9.05
CA ILE A 75 0.20 13.91 -8.49
C ILE A 75 1.33 13.37 -9.37
N PHE A 76 1.28 12.08 -9.65
CA PHE A 76 2.39 11.35 -10.31
C PHE A 76 2.26 11.30 -11.85
N GLY A 77 1.09 11.62 -12.39
CA GLY A 77 0.79 11.57 -13.82
C GLY A 77 0.09 10.28 -14.25
N VAL A 78 -0.64 10.40 -15.36
CA VAL A 78 -1.33 9.28 -16.00
C VAL A 78 -0.41 8.70 -17.07
N SER A 79 0.18 7.55 -16.79
CA SER A 79 0.98 6.78 -17.73
C SER A 79 0.55 5.31 -17.70
N LYS A 80 0.94 4.55 -18.73
CA LYS A 80 0.72 3.10 -18.76
C LYS A 80 1.38 2.42 -17.55
N THR A 81 2.63 2.79 -17.26
CA THR A 81 3.41 2.28 -16.14
C THR A 81 2.72 2.54 -14.81
N ASN A 82 2.26 3.77 -14.57
CA ASN A 82 1.57 4.12 -13.32
C ASN A 82 0.26 3.36 -13.15
N LEU A 83 -0.51 3.16 -14.22
CA LEU A 83 -1.72 2.36 -14.17
C LEU A 83 -1.42 0.87 -13.88
N GLU A 84 -0.36 0.31 -14.46
CA GLU A 84 0.09 -1.06 -14.20
C GLU A 84 0.57 -1.22 -12.75
N ILE A 85 1.30 -0.25 -12.20
CA ILE A 85 1.70 -0.24 -10.78
C ILE A 85 0.47 -0.29 -9.88
N MET A 86 -0.50 0.61 -10.08
CA MET A 86 -1.70 0.68 -9.25
C MET A 86 -2.53 -0.61 -9.35
N GLN A 87 -2.69 -1.16 -10.54
CA GLN A 87 -3.38 -2.43 -10.74
C GLN A 87 -2.66 -3.59 -10.04
N ARG A 88 -1.33 -3.67 -10.14
CA ARG A 88 -0.51 -4.68 -9.49
C ARG A 88 -0.66 -4.61 -7.97
N MET A 89 -0.60 -3.40 -7.38
CA MET A 89 -0.79 -3.19 -5.94
C MET A 89 -2.14 -3.67 -5.44
N ARG A 90 -3.20 -3.28 -6.15
CA ARG A 90 -4.56 -3.72 -5.82
C ARG A 90 -4.69 -5.24 -5.89
N THR A 91 -4.13 -5.85 -6.94
CA THR A 91 -4.18 -7.31 -7.12
C THR A 91 -3.47 -8.03 -6.00
N LEU A 92 -2.25 -7.60 -5.62
CA LEU A 92 -1.50 -8.20 -4.52
C LEU A 92 -2.24 -8.13 -3.19
N PHE A 93 -2.82 -6.98 -2.87
CA PHE A 93 -3.63 -6.82 -1.66
C PHE A 93 -4.82 -7.79 -1.68
N LEU A 94 -5.61 -7.80 -2.75
CA LEU A 94 -6.79 -8.66 -2.84
C LEU A 94 -6.45 -10.15 -2.78
N GLU A 95 -5.37 -10.57 -3.44
CA GLU A 95 -4.90 -11.96 -3.39
C GLU A 95 -4.46 -12.35 -1.97
N ALA A 96 -3.79 -11.46 -1.24
CA ALA A 96 -3.39 -11.68 0.14
C ALA A 96 -4.63 -11.83 1.04
N GLU A 97 -5.61 -10.95 0.94
CA GLU A 97 -6.87 -11.00 1.70
C GLU A 97 -7.66 -12.30 1.42
N ILE A 98 -7.84 -12.65 0.14
CA ILE A 98 -8.54 -13.90 -0.25
C ILE A 98 -7.82 -15.11 0.33
N LYS A 99 -6.48 -15.13 0.25
CA LYS A 99 -5.65 -16.22 0.78
C LYS A 99 -5.84 -16.35 2.29
N GLU A 100 -5.73 -15.26 3.03
CA GLU A 100 -5.90 -15.24 4.48
C GLU A 100 -7.30 -15.73 4.89
N LYS A 101 -8.34 -15.17 4.29
CA LYS A 101 -9.73 -15.60 4.55
C LYS A 101 -9.94 -17.09 4.27
N SER A 102 -9.36 -17.62 3.20
CA SER A 102 -9.49 -19.04 2.82
C SER A 102 -8.79 -20.00 3.78
N MET A 103 -7.83 -19.48 4.54
CA MET A 103 -6.99 -20.27 5.46
C MET A 103 -7.40 -20.13 6.93
N ARG A 104 -8.41 -19.30 7.25
CA ARG A 104 -8.88 -19.14 8.63
C ARG A 104 -9.24 -20.47 9.28
N GLY A 105 -8.78 -20.65 10.50
CA GLY A 105 -8.95 -21.88 11.27
C GLY A 105 -8.05 -23.05 10.84
N LYS A 106 -7.14 -22.81 9.88
CA LYS A 106 -6.11 -23.74 9.45
C LYS A 106 -4.73 -23.30 9.97
N ALA A 107 -3.68 -24.03 9.61
CA ALA A 107 -2.32 -23.55 9.84
C ALA A 107 -2.10 -22.19 9.18
N SER A 108 -1.15 -21.39 9.71
CA SER A 108 -0.85 -20.05 9.19
C SER A 108 -0.86 -20.02 7.64
N PRO A 109 -1.57 -19.07 7.03
CA PRO A 109 -1.58 -18.90 5.57
C PRO A 109 -0.23 -18.49 5.02
N TYR A 110 0.63 -17.97 5.88
CA TYR A 110 1.95 -17.47 5.52
C TYR A 110 3.03 -18.46 5.92
N ARG A 111 4.00 -18.63 5.04
CA ARG A 111 5.14 -19.53 5.24
C ARG A 111 6.39 -18.70 5.40
N LEU A 112 7.25 -19.08 6.36
CA LEU A 112 8.55 -18.41 6.59
C LEU A 112 9.49 -18.49 5.36
N ASP A 113 9.30 -19.47 4.48
CA ASP A 113 10.04 -19.58 3.22
C ASP A 113 9.45 -18.71 2.09
N ARG A 114 8.35 -18.01 2.34
CA ARG A 114 7.68 -17.09 1.39
C ARG A 114 7.27 -15.78 2.05
N PRO A 115 8.20 -15.03 2.62
CA PRO A 115 7.87 -13.80 3.36
C PRO A 115 7.20 -12.73 2.47
N LYS A 116 7.44 -12.73 1.16
CA LYS A 116 6.81 -11.79 0.21
C LYS A 116 5.29 -11.94 0.16
N ASP A 117 4.75 -13.12 0.43
CA ASP A 117 3.31 -13.34 0.48
C ASP A 117 2.65 -12.54 1.61
N LEU A 118 3.33 -12.43 2.76
CA LEU A 118 2.89 -11.61 3.88
C LEU A 118 3.02 -10.11 3.56
N GLY A 119 4.11 -9.71 2.92
CA GLY A 119 4.35 -8.33 2.52
C GLY A 119 3.34 -7.78 1.52
N SER A 120 2.63 -8.66 0.81
CA SER A 120 1.61 -8.25 -0.16
C SER A 120 0.43 -7.52 0.46
N LYS A 121 0.09 -7.76 1.74
CA LYS A 121 -0.93 -7.00 2.48
C LYS A 121 -0.56 -5.52 2.60
N GLY A 122 0.73 -5.24 2.85
CA GLY A 122 1.25 -3.88 2.98
C GLY A 122 1.63 -3.19 1.65
N ALA A 123 1.42 -3.84 0.50
CA ALA A 123 1.85 -3.32 -0.80
C ALA A 123 1.31 -1.92 -1.13
N ASN A 124 0.11 -1.58 -0.65
CA ASN A 124 -0.52 -0.27 -0.88
C ASN A 124 0.30 0.89 -0.32
N SER A 125 0.98 0.69 0.82
CA SER A 125 1.73 1.75 1.51
C SER A 125 2.95 2.22 0.73
N VAL A 126 3.44 1.41 -0.22
CA VAL A 126 4.61 1.75 -1.05
C VAL A 126 4.24 2.22 -2.47
N THR A 127 2.96 2.24 -2.81
CA THR A 127 2.50 2.69 -4.14
C THR A 127 3.00 4.08 -4.51
N PRO A 128 2.94 5.11 -3.63
CA PRO A 128 3.43 6.45 -3.98
C PRO A 128 4.92 6.46 -4.35
N PHE A 129 5.72 5.65 -3.67
CA PHE A 129 7.14 5.52 -4.00
C PHE A 129 7.34 4.92 -5.40
N MET A 130 6.61 3.86 -5.73
CA MET A 130 6.71 3.23 -7.06
C MET A 130 6.27 4.17 -8.18
N LEU A 131 5.20 4.94 -7.96
CA LEU A 131 4.74 5.94 -8.92
C LEU A 131 5.76 7.07 -9.11
N SER A 132 6.50 7.43 -8.06
CA SER A 132 7.55 8.45 -8.14
C SER A 132 8.77 7.99 -8.96
N LEU A 133 9.11 6.70 -8.94
CA LEU A 133 10.19 6.16 -9.77
C LEU A 133 9.96 6.40 -11.26
N GLU A 134 8.73 6.21 -11.73
CA GLU A 134 8.39 6.49 -13.12
C GLU A 134 8.54 7.97 -13.45
N ARG A 135 8.04 8.85 -12.59
CA ARG A 135 8.15 10.30 -12.76
C ARG A 135 9.60 10.79 -12.78
N LEU A 136 10.48 10.16 -12.00
CA LEU A 136 11.93 10.44 -11.98
C LEU A 136 12.70 9.86 -13.17
N GLY A 137 12.03 9.18 -14.10
CA GLY A 137 12.69 8.47 -15.19
C GLY A 137 13.45 7.21 -14.75
N LYS A 138 13.18 6.70 -13.53
CA LYS A 138 13.81 5.53 -12.92
C LYS A 138 12.93 4.27 -12.99
N ALA A 139 12.04 4.19 -13.96
CA ALA A 139 11.11 3.07 -14.12
C ALA A 139 11.79 1.69 -14.19
N SER A 140 13.02 1.62 -14.68
CA SER A 140 13.82 0.38 -14.72
C SER A 140 14.13 -0.20 -13.34
N LEU A 141 14.03 0.60 -12.26
CA LEU A 141 14.28 0.17 -10.89
C LEU A 141 13.03 -0.37 -10.19
N ILE A 142 11.85 -0.27 -10.82
CA ILE A 142 10.57 -0.65 -10.18
C ILE A 142 10.58 -2.11 -9.72
N ASP A 143 11.06 -3.03 -10.55
CA ASP A 143 11.06 -4.46 -10.18
C ASP A 143 12.05 -4.79 -9.05
N ASP A 144 13.21 -4.12 -9.00
CA ASP A 144 14.19 -4.29 -7.94
C ASP A 144 13.65 -3.78 -6.60
N TYR A 145 13.09 -2.56 -6.59
CA TYR A 145 12.48 -1.99 -5.38
C TYR A 145 11.24 -2.74 -4.94
N TRP A 146 10.50 -3.34 -5.88
CA TRP A 146 9.32 -4.14 -5.58
C TRP A 146 9.63 -5.28 -4.60
N GLU A 147 10.68 -6.04 -4.87
CA GLU A 147 11.10 -7.12 -3.99
C GLU A 147 11.50 -6.63 -2.59
N VAL A 148 12.24 -5.53 -2.54
CA VAL A 148 12.67 -4.92 -1.28
C VAL A 148 11.46 -4.50 -0.44
N PHE A 149 10.46 -3.85 -1.06
CA PHE A 149 9.28 -3.40 -0.34
C PHE A 149 8.36 -4.53 0.10
N LEU A 150 8.24 -5.60 -0.66
CA LEU A 150 7.49 -6.77 -0.19
C LEU A 150 8.15 -7.42 1.04
N LEU A 151 9.48 -7.47 1.08
CA LEU A 151 10.20 -7.96 2.25
C LEU A 151 10.09 -7.00 3.45
N PHE A 152 10.15 -5.70 3.19
CA PHE A 152 9.94 -4.67 4.21
C PHE A 152 8.52 -4.73 4.77
N GLY A 153 7.50 -4.82 3.91
CA GLY A 153 6.10 -5.00 4.32
C GLY A 153 5.90 -6.27 5.15
N ALA A 154 6.56 -7.38 4.78
CA ALA A 154 6.53 -8.60 5.58
C ALA A 154 7.11 -8.40 6.99
N ALA A 155 8.23 -7.68 7.10
CA ALA A 155 8.84 -7.38 8.40
C ALA A 155 7.92 -6.51 9.28
N ILE A 156 7.27 -5.50 8.71
CA ILE A 156 6.29 -4.66 9.43
C ILE A 156 5.11 -5.51 9.91
N GLN A 157 4.54 -6.35 9.05
CA GLN A 157 3.42 -7.21 9.42
C GLN A 157 3.80 -8.20 10.53
N MET A 158 4.99 -8.78 10.48
CA MET A 158 5.46 -9.68 11.54
C MET A 158 5.61 -8.96 12.90
N ILE A 159 6.01 -7.69 12.90
CA ILE A 159 6.09 -6.89 14.14
C ILE A 159 4.69 -6.60 14.67
N ASP A 160 3.74 -6.30 13.80
CA ASP A 160 2.34 -6.04 14.14
C ASP A 160 1.69 -7.28 14.76
N ASP A 161 1.79 -8.43 14.08
CA ASP A 161 1.32 -9.72 14.57
C ASP A 161 1.94 -10.11 15.93
N TRP A 162 3.23 -9.79 16.15
CA TRP A 162 3.90 -10.04 17.42
C TRP A 162 3.31 -9.19 18.55
N ASN A 163 3.07 -7.90 18.30
CA ASN A 163 2.49 -6.99 19.29
C ASN A 163 1.07 -7.41 19.70
N ASP A 164 0.31 -7.95 18.74
CA ASP A 164 -1.05 -8.44 18.98
C ASP A 164 -1.07 -9.71 19.87
N LEU A 165 0.00 -10.52 19.84
CA LEU A 165 0.13 -11.68 20.71
C LEU A 165 0.44 -11.32 22.18
N GLU A 166 0.95 -10.12 22.44
CA GLU A 166 1.28 -9.63 23.79
C GLU A 166 0.14 -8.82 24.43
N SER A 167 -0.91 -8.50 23.69
CA SER A 167 -2.07 -7.70 24.14
C SER A 167 -3.23 -8.56 24.59
#